data_7cf457112390599026d008ae5adf673b
#
_entry.id   7cf457112390599026d008ae5adf673b
#
_cell.length_a   1.000
_cell.length_b   1.000
_cell.length_c   1.000
_cell.angle_alpha   90.00
_cell.angle_beta   90.00
_cell.angle_gamma   90.00
#
_symmetry.space_group_name_H-M   'P 1'
#
loop_
_entity.id
_entity.type
_entity.pdbx_description
1 polymer ?
#
loop_
_entity_poly.entity_id
_entity_poly.type
_entity_poly.pdbx_seq_one_letter_code
_entity_poly.pdbx_strand_id
1 'polypeptide(L)'
;QTRSAVVAAVANAADQAAGTGDKARVVVVTTGTEQDMDDAQFTSALDDATSKDVSLSVVHVGEGNVDAALKSAADSFTTVDSTDETQLSGAINKAAGI
;
A
#
# COMPACT_ATOMS: atom_id res chain seq x y z
N GLN A 1 9.66 4.00 5.89
CA GLN A 1 9.20 4.00 4.51
C GLN A 1 8.72 5.39 4.12
N THR A 2 8.92 5.80 2.87
CA THR A 2 8.53 7.12 2.39
C THR A 2 7.34 7.04 1.45
N ARG A 3 6.62 8.15 1.31
CA ARG A 3 5.52 8.23 0.34
C ARG A 3 6.03 8.02 -1.09
N SER A 4 7.19 8.58 -1.42
CA SER A 4 7.76 8.38 -2.76
C SER A 4 8.11 6.93 -3.04
N ALA A 5 8.54 6.17 -2.04
CA ALA A 5 8.80 4.74 -2.19
C ALA A 5 7.51 3.95 -2.46
N VAL A 6 6.43 4.29 -1.77
CA VAL A 6 5.11 3.67 -2.00
C VAL A 6 4.63 3.95 -3.43
N VAL A 7 4.73 5.20 -3.86
CA VAL A 7 4.34 5.60 -5.23
C VAL A 7 5.16 4.85 -6.26
N ALA A 8 6.47 4.74 -6.06
CA ALA A 8 7.35 4.02 -6.98
C ALA A 8 6.96 2.54 -7.10
N ALA A 9 6.64 1.90 -5.98
CA ALA A 9 6.23 0.49 -5.97
C ALA A 9 4.91 0.29 -6.72
N VAL A 10 3.93 1.15 -6.48
CA VAL A 10 2.62 1.05 -7.12
C VAL A 10 2.73 1.36 -8.62
N ALA A 11 3.51 2.37 -8.99
CA ALA A 11 3.73 2.71 -10.41
C ALA A 11 4.45 1.58 -11.16
N ASN A 12 5.44 0.96 -10.53
CA ASN A 12 6.14 -0.17 -11.12
C ASN A 12 5.20 -1.37 -11.34
N ALA A 13 4.34 -1.65 -10.38
CA ALA A 13 3.34 -2.71 -10.51
C ALA A 13 2.35 -2.41 -11.65
N ALA A 14 1.95 -1.15 -11.81
CA ALA A 14 1.07 -0.74 -12.91
C ALA A 14 1.73 -0.96 -14.27
N ASP A 15 3.01 -0.63 -14.40
CA ASP A 15 3.77 -0.86 -15.64
C ASP A 15 3.86 -2.35 -15.97
N GLN A 16 4.12 -3.19 -14.97
CA GLN A 16 4.18 -4.63 -15.15
C GLN A 16 2.83 -5.21 -15.56
N ALA A 17 1.75 -4.76 -14.92
CA ALA A 17 0.39 -5.19 -15.27
C ALA A 17 0.04 -4.80 -16.71
N ALA A 18 0.39 -3.60 -17.13
CA ALA A 18 0.16 -3.13 -18.50
C ALA A 18 0.91 -3.99 -19.53
N GLY A 19 2.13 -4.43 -19.19
CA GLY A 19 2.92 -5.27 -20.08
C GLY A 19 2.41 -6.70 -20.22
N THR A 20 1.72 -7.22 -19.20
CA THR A 20 1.21 -8.60 -19.20
C THR A 20 -0.28 -8.71 -19.46
N GLY A 21 -1.02 -7.61 -19.29
CA GLY A 21 -2.48 -7.61 -19.34
C GLY A 21 -3.14 -8.18 -18.08
N ASP A 22 -2.37 -8.55 -17.08
CA ASP A 22 -2.87 -9.09 -15.81
C ASP A 22 -3.10 -7.98 -14.79
N LYS A 23 -3.92 -8.26 -13.79
CA LYS A 23 -4.06 -7.38 -12.64
C LYS A 23 -2.89 -7.56 -11.70
N ALA A 24 -2.42 -6.47 -11.11
CA ALA A 24 -1.36 -6.49 -10.12
C ALA A 24 -1.92 -6.18 -8.73
N ARG A 25 -1.28 -6.73 -7.71
CA ARG A 25 -1.60 -6.43 -6.32
C ARG A 25 -0.32 -5.98 -5.62
N VAL A 26 -0.41 -4.85 -4.93
CA VAL A 26 0.68 -4.32 -4.11
C VAL A 26 0.28 -4.41 -2.65
N VAL A 27 1.13 -5.00 -1.83
CA VAL A 27 0.95 -5.06 -0.38
C VAL A 27 2.03 -4.20 0.24
N VAL A 28 1.61 -3.17 0.97
CA VAL A 28 2.51 -2.28 1.71
C VAL A 28 2.43 -2.66 3.18
N VAL A 29 3.54 -3.06 3.76
CA VAL A 29 3.66 -3.33 5.19
C VAL A 29 4.49 -2.20 5.78
N THR A 30 3.90 -1.40 6.66
CA THR A 30 4.53 -0.18 7.14
C THR A 30 4.19 0.12 8.59
N THR A 31 5.11 0.79 9.29
CA THR A 31 4.85 1.36 10.62
C THR A 31 4.40 2.82 10.52
N GLY A 32 4.33 3.36 9.34
CA GLY A 32 4.01 4.75 9.00
C GLY A 32 4.87 5.21 7.85
N THR A 33 4.47 6.26 7.16
CA THR A 33 5.24 6.79 6.04
C THR A 33 5.79 8.17 6.38
N GLU A 34 7.00 8.46 5.90
CA GLU A 34 7.55 9.81 5.94
C GLU A 34 6.90 10.65 4.85
N GLN A 35 6.55 11.88 5.19
CA GLN A 35 5.82 12.77 4.29
C GLN A 35 6.78 13.58 3.41
N ASP A 36 7.48 12.90 2.53
CA ASP A 36 8.38 13.50 1.55
C ASP A 36 7.65 14.00 0.29
N MET A 37 6.33 13.96 0.30
CA MET A 37 5.46 14.35 -0.80
C MET A 37 4.16 14.89 -0.19
N ASP A 38 3.56 15.94 -0.75
CA ASP A 38 2.30 16.47 -0.21
C ASP A 38 1.12 15.53 -0.46
N ASP A 39 0.03 15.73 0.31
CA ASP A 39 -1.13 14.83 0.27
C ASP A 39 -1.77 14.79 -1.11
N ALA A 40 -1.93 15.92 -1.76
CA ALA A 40 -2.56 16.00 -3.08
C ALA A 40 -1.74 15.26 -4.14
N GLN A 41 -0.44 15.45 -4.14
CA GLN A 41 0.46 14.80 -5.06
C GLN A 41 0.49 13.27 -4.81
N PHE A 42 0.55 12.88 -3.55
CA PHE A 42 0.56 11.48 -3.15
C PHE A 42 -0.73 10.77 -3.55
N THR A 43 -1.87 11.34 -3.22
CA THR A 43 -3.19 10.79 -3.55
C THR A 43 -3.36 10.68 -5.07
N SER A 44 -2.99 11.73 -5.81
CA SER A 44 -3.09 11.73 -7.28
C SER A 44 -2.25 10.62 -7.91
N ALA A 45 -1.02 10.45 -7.44
CA ALA A 45 -0.13 9.41 -7.95
C ALA A 45 -0.66 8.00 -7.66
N LEU A 46 -1.21 7.77 -6.47
CA LEU A 46 -1.79 6.48 -6.11
C LEU A 46 -3.05 6.19 -6.92
N ASP A 47 -3.93 7.18 -7.08
CA ASP A 47 -5.15 7.04 -7.87
C ASP A 47 -4.84 6.74 -9.34
N ASP A 48 -3.84 7.40 -9.91
CA ASP A 48 -3.42 7.15 -11.28
C ASP A 48 -2.97 5.69 -11.47
N ALA A 49 -2.18 5.17 -10.54
CA ALA A 49 -1.69 3.81 -10.61
C ALA A 49 -2.80 2.78 -10.38
N THR A 50 -3.66 3.00 -9.38
CA THR A 50 -4.75 2.06 -9.06
C THR A 50 -5.84 2.03 -10.14
N SER A 51 -5.94 3.07 -10.94
CA SER A 51 -6.87 3.08 -12.09
C SER A 51 -6.40 2.17 -13.23
N LYS A 52 -5.20 1.60 -13.14
CA LYS A 52 -4.57 0.77 -14.17
C LYS A 52 -4.47 -0.71 -13.77
N ASP A 53 -5.52 -1.25 -13.18
CA ASP A 53 -5.62 -2.65 -12.75
C ASP A 53 -4.61 -3.00 -11.64
N VAL A 54 -4.31 -2.05 -10.75
CA VAL A 54 -3.50 -2.30 -9.56
C VAL A 54 -4.37 -2.16 -8.32
N SER A 55 -4.39 -3.17 -7.47
CA SER A 55 -5.02 -3.06 -6.15
C SER A 55 -3.94 -2.84 -5.09
N LEU A 56 -4.24 -1.98 -4.13
CA LEU A 56 -3.34 -1.59 -3.06
C LEU A 56 -3.91 -2.05 -1.72
N SER A 57 -3.15 -2.89 -1.02
CA SER A 57 -3.50 -3.34 0.32
C SER A 57 -2.41 -2.89 1.28
N VAL A 58 -2.82 -2.35 2.42
CA VAL A 58 -1.89 -1.82 3.42
C VAL A 58 -2.05 -2.57 4.73
N VAL A 59 -0.94 -3.01 5.29
CA VAL A 59 -0.86 -3.57 6.64
C VAL A 59 -0.04 -2.59 7.48
N HIS A 60 -0.71 -1.91 8.40
CA HIS A 60 -0.07 -0.97 9.33
C HIS A 60 0.28 -1.71 10.61
N VAL A 61 1.57 -1.73 10.94
CA VAL A 61 2.10 -2.49 12.08
C VAL A 61 2.40 -1.53 13.23
N GLY A 62 1.84 -1.83 14.40
CA GLY A 62 2.11 -1.08 15.61
C GLY A 62 1.22 0.15 15.80
N GLU A 63 1.61 1.01 16.75
CA GLU A 63 0.80 2.14 17.19
C GLU A 63 1.27 3.49 16.62
N GLY A 64 2.14 3.48 15.62
CA GLY A 64 2.58 4.69 14.95
C GLY A 64 1.44 5.41 14.24
N ASN A 65 1.68 6.65 13.85
CA ASN A 65 0.67 7.46 13.16
C ASN A 65 0.31 6.84 11.81
N VAL A 66 -0.98 6.70 11.58
CA VAL A 66 -1.52 6.22 10.30
C VAL A 66 -1.44 7.35 9.27
N ASP A 67 -0.91 7.06 8.10
CA ASP A 67 -0.94 8.01 6.98
C ASP A 67 -2.34 8.02 6.39
N ALA A 68 -3.11 9.07 6.67
CA ALA A 68 -4.50 9.18 6.26
C ALA A 68 -4.67 9.18 4.73
N ALA A 69 -3.73 9.77 4.01
CA ALA A 69 -3.77 9.79 2.55
C ALA A 69 -3.57 8.37 1.97
N LEU A 70 -2.64 7.62 2.54
CA LEU A 70 -2.42 6.23 2.15
C LEU A 70 -3.66 5.37 2.47
N LYS A 71 -4.22 5.54 3.66
CA LYS A 71 -5.42 4.81 4.07
C LYS A 71 -6.59 5.08 3.12
N SER A 72 -6.79 6.32 2.72
CA SER A 72 -7.87 6.72 1.81
C SER A 72 -7.69 6.12 0.42
N ALA A 73 -6.47 5.99 -0.06
CA ALA A 73 -6.17 5.46 -1.39
C ALA A 73 -6.16 3.93 -1.45
N ALA A 74 -6.00 3.26 -0.30
CA ALA A 74 -5.89 1.80 -0.26
C ALA A 74 -7.24 1.12 -0.46
N ASP A 75 -7.24 0.02 -1.19
CA ASP A 75 -8.42 -0.84 -1.35
C ASP A 75 -8.72 -1.60 -0.07
N SER A 76 -7.69 -1.96 0.68
CA SER A 76 -7.83 -2.53 2.02
C SER A 76 -6.76 -1.97 2.95
N PHE A 77 -7.11 -1.80 4.21
CA PHE A 77 -6.22 -1.27 5.24
C PHE A 77 -6.46 -2.03 6.53
N THR A 78 -5.41 -2.65 7.05
CA THR A 78 -5.47 -3.44 8.27
C THR A 78 -4.40 -2.96 9.23
N THR A 79 -4.76 -2.82 10.51
CA THR A 79 -3.81 -2.50 11.58
C THR A 79 -3.58 -3.76 12.41
N VAL A 80 -2.31 -4.06 12.69
CA VAL A 80 -1.93 -5.22 13.50
C VAL A 80 -0.98 -4.80 14.61
N ASP A 81 -0.94 -5.61 15.68
CA ASP A 81 -0.02 -5.41 16.79
C ASP A 81 1.39 -5.85 16.36
N SER A 82 2.38 -5.01 16.63
CA SER A 82 3.78 -5.30 16.28
C SER A 82 4.37 -6.49 17.03
N THR A 83 3.76 -6.90 18.15
CA THR A 83 4.23 -8.03 18.96
C THR A 83 3.55 -9.35 18.61
N ASP A 84 2.54 -9.34 17.76
CA ASP A 84 1.78 -10.54 17.37
C ASP A 84 2.16 -11.00 15.98
N GLU A 85 3.12 -11.92 15.90
CA GLU A 85 3.61 -12.46 14.64
C GLU A 85 2.53 -13.23 13.88
N THR A 86 1.66 -13.92 14.58
CA THR A 86 0.56 -14.68 13.96
C THR A 86 -0.43 -13.74 13.30
N GLN A 87 -0.80 -12.67 13.97
CA GLN A 87 -1.70 -11.66 13.44
C GLN A 87 -1.08 -10.98 12.22
N LEU A 88 0.20 -10.64 12.29
CA LEU A 88 0.93 -10.00 11.19
C LEU A 88 0.99 -10.92 9.96
N SER A 89 1.40 -12.17 10.14
CA SER A 89 1.42 -13.18 9.06
C SER A 89 0.05 -13.35 8.42
N GLY A 90 -1.00 -13.47 9.24
CA GLY A 90 -2.35 -13.63 8.75
C GLY A 90 -2.83 -12.42 7.96
N ALA A 91 -2.50 -11.21 8.43
CA ALA A 91 -2.88 -9.97 7.74
C ALA A 91 -2.16 -9.85 6.39
N ILE A 92 -0.88 -10.19 6.33
CA ILE A 92 -0.11 -10.15 5.09
C ILE A 92 -0.65 -11.18 4.09
N ASN A 93 -0.89 -12.39 4.53
CA ASN A 93 -1.44 -13.45 3.68
C ASN A 93 -2.80 -13.07 3.12
N LYS A 94 -3.67 -12.53 3.94
CA LYS A 94 -4.99 -12.08 3.52
C LYS A 94 -4.88 -10.93 2.51
N ALA A 95 -4.01 -9.96 2.77
CA ALA A 95 -3.79 -8.82 1.86
C ALA A 95 -3.22 -9.29 0.52
N ALA A 96 -2.37 -10.30 0.52
CA ALA A 96 -1.80 -10.87 -0.70
C ALA A 96 -2.74 -11.84 -1.44
N GLY A 97 -3.89 -12.17 -0.85
CA GLY A 97 -4.85 -13.07 -1.46
C GLY A 97 -4.52 -14.55 -1.32
N ILE A 98 -3.73 -14.87 -0.31
CA ILE A 98 -3.32 -16.25 -0.04
C ILE A 98 -4.32 -16.94 0.89
#